data_af4e58e564b1e4205bc51899bc8b3a83
#
_entry.id   af4e58e564b1e4205bc51899bc8b3a83
#
_cell.length_a   1.000
_cell.length_b   1.000
_cell.length_c   1.000
_cell.angle_alpha   90.00
_cell.angle_beta   90.00
_cell.angle_gamma   90.00
#
_symmetry.space_group_name_H-M   'P 1'
#
loop_
_entity.id
_entity.type
_entity.pdbx_description
1 polymer ?
#
loop_
_entity_poly.entity_id
_entity_poly.type
_entity_poly.pdbx_seq_one_letter_code
_entity_poly.pdbx_strand_id
1 'polypeptide(L)'
;VLNSLPFFTVLVFSLNGIYRSVLRYIDFSVIYQLLQAIFIVFITLFLLKVVHFFIATYFPGITTEAKTIPILGWLVGFMSSILLIVGSRLTANLYFSDNAAEKRVVIYGAGSAGIQLAGALRVSSEMQPIAFIDKNESLHNTFLGGLKVLHPKKLERLASRKKVDEVLIAIPSASKSSLRSLLKEIENYSIKVRILPGLAELAQGKVLVSELKEIDTSDLLGRLEVDADKALLDKNIKDKVVMITGAGGSIGSEIARQVAKNNPQKILLLDSSEYSLYAIKKDLGSKFSKVEIYSILANVTNKRRMKDICMSFNVETIYHAAAYKHVPLVEENPFEAVFNNIIGTKSCVEAALESNVDTFVLISTDKAVRPTNIMGATKRFAELVLQSSSADKNSDQKTKMIMVRFGNVIGSSGSAIPLFQQQIKEGGPITVTHPEVIRYFMSIPEAAELVIQAGAMGSGGDVFVLDMGEPVKVYELAKRLISLSGMELKDEDNPNGDIEITFTGLRPGEKLYEELLI
;
A
#
# COMPACT_ATOMS: atom_id res chain seq x y z
N VAL A 1 58.94 26.67 13.78
CA VAL A 1 58.12 25.45 14.05
C VAL A 1 56.76 25.83 14.62
N LEU A 2 56.67 26.70 15.64
CA LEU A 2 55.39 27.05 16.28
C LEU A 2 54.44 27.80 15.33
N ASN A 3 54.92 28.68 14.45
CA ASN A 3 54.09 29.45 13.51
C ASN A 3 53.59 28.63 12.32
N SER A 4 54.19 27.48 12.02
CA SER A 4 53.75 26.58 10.92
C SER A 4 52.78 25.49 11.40
N LEU A 5 52.59 25.34 12.71
CA LEU A 5 51.75 24.32 13.32
C LEU A 5 50.29 24.36 12.85
N PRO A 6 49.60 25.55 12.81
CA PRO A 6 48.23 25.64 12.32
C PRO A 6 48.10 25.18 10.87
N PHE A 7 49.03 25.57 10.00
CA PHE A 7 49.01 25.19 8.58
C PHE A 7 49.17 23.68 8.40
N PHE A 8 50.11 23.06 9.16
CA PHE A 8 50.31 21.61 9.14
C PHE A 8 49.05 20.87 9.62
N THR A 9 48.43 21.32 10.71
CA THR A 9 47.20 20.74 11.25
C THR A 9 46.07 20.81 10.22
N VAL A 10 45.88 21.97 9.59
CA VAL A 10 44.87 22.15 8.53
C VAL A 10 45.12 21.24 7.33
N LEU A 11 46.40 21.07 6.93
CA LEU A 11 46.78 20.17 5.86
C LEU A 11 46.43 18.72 6.19
N VAL A 12 46.81 18.23 7.38
CA VAL A 12 46.49 16.86 7.83
C VAL A 12 45.00 16.63 7.90
N PHE A 13 44.21 17.58 8.42
CA PHE A 13 42.76 17.50 8.49
C PHE A 13 42.12 17.50 7.13
N SER A 14 42.65 18.29 6.17
CA SER A 14 42.17 18.33 4.78
C SER A 14 42.44 17.02 4.06
N LEU A 15 43.65 16.45 4.21
CA LEU A 15 44.02 15.17 3.59
C LEU A 15 43.18 14.00 4.13
N ASN A 16 42.82 14.03 5.43
CA ASN A 16 41.95 13.02 6.04
C ASN A 16 40.46 13.28 5.79
N GLY A 17 40.10 14.28 4.93
CA GLY A 17 38.71 14.51 4.52
C GLY A 17 37.78 15.09 5.61
N ILE A 18 38.33 15.54 6.75
CA ILE A 18 37.55 16.02 7.90
C ILE A 18 36.69 17.23 7.57
N TYR A 19 37.15 18.10 6.67
CA TYR A 19 36.37 19.27 6.20
C TYR A 19 35.26 18.92 5.19
N ARG A 20 35.22 17.70 4.67
CA ARG A 20 34.18 17.21 3.77
C ARG A 20 33.03 16.55 4.54
N SER A 21 33.22 16.24 5.82
CA SER A 21 32.16 15.65 6.65
C SER A 21 31.11 16.68 7.01
N VAL A 22 29.83 16.36 6.77
CA VAL A 22 28.69 17.21 7.12
C VAL A 22 28.45 17.14 8.63
N LEU A 23 28.46 18.27 9.33
CA LEU A 23 28.33 18.39 10.79
C LEU A 23 27.06 17.74 11.36
N ARG A 24 26.01 17.60 10.51
CA ARG A 24 24.73 17.03 10.90
C ARG A 24 24.73 15.49 11.02
N TYR A 25 25.67 14.82 10.34
CA TYR A 25 25.74 13.34 10.29
C TYR A 25 27.10 12.88 10.81
N ILE A 26 27.31 12.94 12.12
CA ILE A 26 28.54 12.45 12.76
C ILE A 26 28.32 11.00 13.20
N ASP A 27 28.92 10.07 12.47
CA ASP A 27 28.97 8.65 12.81
C ASP A 27 30.28 8.32 13.55
N PHE A 28 30.35 7.16 14.19
CA PHE A 28 31.56 6.65 14.84
C PHE A 28 32.78 6.64 13.91
N SER A 29 32.59 6.43 12.61
CA SER A 29 33.66 6.50 11.61
C SER A 29 34.33 7.89 11.53
N VAL A 30 33.54 8.96 11.62
CA VAL A 30 34.03 10.35 11.59
C VAL A 30 34.79 10.68 12.86
N ILE A 31 34.31 10.22 14.02
CA ILE A 31 35.03 10.40 15.30
C ILE A 31 36.37 9.67 15.26
N TYR A 32 36.41 8.45 14.73
CA TYR A 32 37.64 7.69 14.57
C TYR A 32 38.64 8.38 13.65
N GLN A 33 38.21 8.91 12.51
CA GLN A 33 39.05 9.70 11.60
C GLN A 33 39.59 10.97 12.25
N LEU A 34 38.80 11.66 13.08
CA LEU A 34 39.24 12.82 13.85
C LEU A 34 40.35 12.43 14.83
N LEU A 35 40.16 11.36 15.59
CA LEU A 35 41.17 10.86 16.54
C LEU A 35 42.45 10.47 15.82
N GLN A 36 42.36 9.77 14.69
CA GLN A 36 43.54 9.44 13.88
C GLN A 36 44.29 10.67 13.39
N ALA A 37 43.58 11.69 12.87
CA ALA A 37 44.22 12.91 12.40
C ALA A 37 44.89 13.68 13.51
N ILE A 38 44.27 13.82 14.69
CA ILE A 38 44.90 14.43 15.89
C ILE A 38 46.16 13.65 16.29
N PHE A 39 46.08 12.32 16.29
CA PHE A 39 47.23 11.46 16.63
C PHE A 39 48.39 11.62 15.64
N ILE A 40 48.11 11.69 14.33
CA ILE A 40 49.13 11.93 13.29
C ILE A 40 49.83 13.27 13.51
N VAL A 41 49.07 14.33 13.79
CA VAL A 41 49.63 15.66 14.07
C VAL A 41 50.59 15.59 15.27
N PHE A 42 50.16 15.02 16.40
CA PHE A 42 50.96 14.96 17.60
C PHE A 42 52.21 14.07 17.46
N ILE A 43 52.08 12.90 16.79
CA ILE A 43 53.24 12.02 16.57
C ILE A 43 54.30 12.66 15.66
N THR A 44 53.83 13.38 14.60
CA THR A 44 54.74 14.08 13.71
C THR A 44 55.50 15.21 14.44
N LEU A 45 54.82 15.96 15.26
CA LEU A 45 55.42 17.03 16.08
C LEU A 45 56.40 16.46 17.12
N PHE A 46 56.05 15.33 17.72
CA PHE A 46 56.95 14.64 18.67
C PHE A 46 58.23 14.16 17.96
N LEU A 47 58.11 13.55 16.79
CA LEU A 47 59.26 13.12 15.99
C LEU A 47 60.15 14.30 15.56
N LEU A 48 59.53 15.39 15.11
CA LEU A 48 60.27 16.62 14.77
C LEU A 48 61.05 17.18 16.00
N LYS A 49 60.44 17.10 17.19
CA LYS A 49 61.12 17.47 18.43
C LYS A 49 62.31 16.55 18.75
N VAL A 50 62.15 15.26 18.58
CA VAL A 50 63.25 14.28 18.78
C VAL A 50 64.39 14.57 17.81
N VAL A 51 64.09 14.77 16.52
CA VAL A 51 65.06 15.13 15.50
C VAL A 51 65.79 16.46 15.87
N HIS A 52 65.02 17.47 16.27
CA HIS A 52 65.61 18.74 16.71
C HIS A 52 66.54 18.58 17.92
N PHE A 53 66.14 17.77 18.89
CA PHE A 53 66.99 17.44 20.06
C PHE A 53 68.28 16.76 19.63
N PHE A 54 68.25 15.80 18.73
CA PHE A 54 69.44 15.16 18.17
C PHE A 54 70.36 16.16 17.49
N ILE A 55 69.82 17.02 16.59
CA ILE A 55 70.59 18.03 15.87
C ILE A 55 71.25 19.01 16.88
N ALA A 56 70.49 19.47 17.88
CA ALA A 56 70.98 20.39 18.87
C ALA A 56 72.16 19.77 19.75
N THR A 57 72.09 18.47 19.99
CA THR A 57 73.07 17.76 20.77
C THR A 57 74.37 17.53 19.99
N TYR A 58 74.28 17.17 18.69
CA TYR A 58 75.47 16.81 17.89
C TYR A 58 76.07 17.98 17.07
N PHE A 59 75.25 19.05 16.83
CA PHE A 59 75.62 20.21 16.01
C PHE A 59 75.28 21.52 16.74
N PRO A 60 75.90 21.88 17.88
CA PRO A 60 75.42 23.00 18.71
C PRO A 60 75.52 24.38 18.09
N GLY A 61 76.18 24.52 16.93
CA GLY A 61 76.24 25.81 16.19
C GLY A 61 75.11 26.06 15.19
N ILE A 62 74.21 25.13 14.99
CA ILE A 62 73.13 25.21 13.94
C ILE A 62 71.77 25.55 14.52
N THR A 63 71.55 25.33 15.85
CA THR A 63 70.25 25.48 16.46
C THR A 63 70.19 26.61 17.49
N THR A 64 69.12 27.42 17.43
CA THR A 64 68.79 28.41 18.47
C THR A 64 68.20 27.70 19.68
N GLU A 65 68.46 28.20 20.93
CA GLU A 65 67.89 27.70 22.17
C GLU A 65 66.34 27.65 22.09
N ALA A 66 65.78 26.46 21.83
CA ALA A 66 64.34 26.25 21.88
C ALA A 66 63.95 25.89 23.31
N LYS A 67 63.12 26.69 23.95
CA LYS A 67 62.49 26.33 25.23
C LYS A 67 61.79 24.96 25.11
N THR A 68 62.25 23.99 25.88
CA THR A 68 61.72 22.63 25.86
C THR A 68 60.38 22.58 26.58
N ILE A 69 59.33 22.25 25.87
CA ILE A 69 58.02 21.95 26.47
C ILE A 69 58.13 20.61 27.21
N PRO A 70 57.83 20.55 28.52
CA PRO A 70 57.87 19.30 29.27
C PRO A 70 56.86 18.27 28.72
N ILE A 71 57.16 17.00 28.92
CA ILE A 71 56.32 15.90 28.41
C ILE A 71 54.86 16.02 28.86
N LEU A 72 54.64 16.50 30.08
CA LEU A 72 53.29 16.80 30.61
C LEU A 72 52.55 17.84 29.77
N GLY A 73 53.25 18.88 29.28
CA GLY A 73 52.66 19.88 28.37
C GLY A 73 52.16 19.30 27.04
N TRP A 74 52.89 18.30 26.51
CA TRP A 74 52.47 17.58 25.30
C TRP A 74 51.22 16.72 25.54
N LEU A 75 51.16 16.01 26.69
CA LEU A 75 49.99 15.22 27.08
C LEU A 75 48.76 16.10 27.30
N VAL A 76 48.92 17.22 28.02
CA VAL A 76 47.81 18.18 28.21
C VAL A 76 47.34 18.76 26.89
N GLY A 77 48.25 19.13 25.98
CA GLY A 77 47.91 19.65 24.67
C GLY A 77 47.13 18.62 23.81
N PHE A 78 47.57 17.35 23.85
CA PHE A 78 46.89 16.27 23.15
C PHE A 78 45.47 16.04 23.67
N MET A 79 45.32 15.88 24.98
CA MET A 79 44.02 15.67 25.62
C MET A 79 43.07 16.88 25.41
N SER A 80 43.59 18.10 25.50
CA SER A 80 42.82 19.32 25.25
C SER A 80 42.36 19.40 23.80
N SER A 81 43.19 19.02 22.83
CA SER A 81 42.83 18.98 21.41
C SER A 81 41.73 17.99 21.14
N ILE A 82 41.78 16.79 21.72
CA ILE A 82 40.69 15.80 21.63
C ILE A 82 39.41 16.40 22.21
N LEU A 83 39.46 16.93 23.45
CA LEU A 83 38.27 17.47 24.11
C LEU A 83 37.63 18.61 23.32
N LEU A 84 38.41 19.56 22.83
CA LEU A 84 37.91 20.73 22.09
C LEU A 84 37.43 20.36 20.70
N ILE A 85 38.15 19.57 19.93
CA ILE A 85 37.82 19.25 18.56
C ILE A 85 36.66 18.25 18.51
N VAL A 86 36.73 17.14 19.24
CA VAL A 86 35.64 16.14 19.27
C VAL A 86 34.42 16.72 20.02
N GLY A 87 34.63 17.41 21.13
CA GLY A 87 33.57 18.02 21.91
C GLY A 87 32.80 19.08 21.14
N SER A 88 33.49 19.98 20.42
CA SER A 88 32.82 20.99 19.57
C SER A 88 31.99 20.34 18.45
N ARG A 89 32.45 19.24 17.89
CA ARG A 89 31.68 18.49 16.86
C ARG A 89 30.47 17.79 17.44
N LEU A 90 30.59 17.18 18.62
CA LEU A 90 29.46 16.55 19.32
C LEU A 90 28.41 17.60 19.75
N THR A 91 28.84 18.75 20.30
CA THR A 91 27.91 19.82 20.66
C THR A 91 27.22 20.43 19.42
N ALA A 92 27.95 20.61 18.32
CA ALA A 92 27.36 21.03 17.07
C ALA A 92 26.32 20.02 16.55
N ASN A 93 26.64 18.72 16.61
CA ASN A 93 25.71 17.67 16.22
C ASN A 93 24.42 17.70 17.08
N LEU A 94 24.55 17.83 18.40
CA LEU A 94 23.40 17.97 19.30
C LEU A 94 22.57 19.21 18.98
N TYR A 95 23.21 20.35 18.73
CA TYR A 95 22.52 21.60 18.43
C TYR A 95 21.79 21.59 17.08
N PHE A 96 22.39 20.96 16.04
CA PHE A 96 21.78 20.87 14.71
C PHE A 96 20.88 19.65 14.54
N SER A 97 20.93 18.66 15.41
CA SER A 97 20.07 17.46 15.39
C SER A 97 18.66 17.74 15.91
N ASP A 98 18.51 18.70 16.83
CA ASP A 98 17.26 18.90 17.59
C ASP A 98 16.13 19.60 16.81
N ASN A 99 16.31 19.97 15.54
CA ASN A 99 15.40 20.92 14.87
C ASN A 99 14.70 20.42 13.61
N ALA A 100 14.44 19.13 13.40
CA ALA A 100 13.80 18.76 12.12
C ALA A 100 12.98 17.46 12.01
N ALA A 101 12.63 16.80 13.08
CA ALA A 101 11.64 15.73 12.94
C ALA A 101 10.23 16.32 13.15
N GLU A 102 9.48 16.49 12.07
CA GLU A 102 8.11 17.02 12.14
C GLU A 102 7.15 16.09 12.88
N LYS A 103 7.39 14.75 12.88
CA LYS A 103 6.46 13.75 13.42
C LYS A 103 7.15 12.72 14.31
N ARG A 104 6.60 12.53 15.51
CA ARG A 104 7.03 11.49 16.46
C ARG A 104 6.28 10.21 16.17
N VAL A 105 7.00 9.13 15.90
CA VAL A 105 6.39 7.86 15.50
C VAL A 105 6.76 6.72 16.45
N VAL A 106 5.81 5.80 16.63
CA VAL A 106 6.02 4.54 17.33
C VAL A 106 6.00 3.41 16.30
N ILE A 107 6.96 2.49 16.41
CA ILE A 107 7.05 1.33 15.52
C ILE A 107 6.42 0.13 16.23
N TYR A 108 5.34 -0.40 15.69
CA TYR A 108 4.71 -1.61 16.18
C TYR A 108 5.32 -2.84 15.49
N GLY A 109 6.05 -3.63 16.28
CA GLY A 109 6.89 -4.74 15.83
C GLY A 109 8.38 -4.46 16.07
N ALA A 110 8.97 -5.14 17.04
CA ALA A 110 10.40 -5.04 17.39
C ALA A 110 11.25 -6.13 16.72
N GLY A 111 10.77 -6.73 15.64
CA GLY A 111 11.48 -7.70 14.82
C GLY A 111 12.46 -7.06 13.83
N SER A 112 13.05 -7.87 12.94
CA SER A 112 14.04 -7.42 11.94
C SER A 112 13.52 -6.27 11.06
N ALA A 113 12.29 -6.32 10.60
CA ALA A 113 11.67 -5.29 9.78
C ALA A 113 11.51 -3.96 10.54
N GLY A 114 11.09 -4.02 11.82
CA GLY A 114 10.97 -2.84 12.68
C GLY A 114 12.32 -2.19 12.96
N ILE A 115 13.36 -2.98 13.22
CA ILE A 115 14.73 -2.48 13.46
C ILE A 115 15.28 -1.80 12.19
N GLN A 116 15.07 -2.39 11.01
CA GLN A 116 15.46 -1.78 9.73
C GLN A 116 14.71 -0.47 9.48
N LEU A 117 13.40 -0.45 9.73
CA LEU A 117 12.58 0.76 9.61
C LEU A 117 13.07 1.86 10.56
N ALA A 118 13.37 1.53 11.82
CA ALA A 118 13.93 2.47 12.79
C ALA A 118 15.27 3.05 12.30
N GLY A 119 16.13 2.22 11.70
CA GLY A 119 17.40 2.65 11.08
C GLY A 119 17.17 3.63 9.93
N ALA A 120 16.23 3.33 9.03
CA ALA A 120 15.87 4.19 7.90
C ALA A 120 15.28 5.55 8.36
N LEU A 121 14.42 5.53 9.39
CA LEU A 121 13.81 6.73 9.95
C LEU A 121 14.81 7.67 10.62
N ARG A 122 15.89 7.15 11.21
CA ARG A 122 16.95 7.99 11.82
C ARG A 122 17.71 8.83 10.81
N VAL A 123 17.79 8.37 9.58
CA VAL A 123 18.42 9.12 8.47
C VAL A 123 17.43 10.09 7.84
N SER A 124 16.11 9.84 8.00
CA SER A 124 15.04 10.72 7.53
C SER A 124 14.84 11.90 8.48
N SER A 125 14.65 13.10 7.94
CA SER A 125 14.30 14.29 8.72
C SER A 125 12.78 14.43 8.98
N GLU A 126 11.96 13.57 8.41
CA GLU A 126 10.50 13.71 8.43
C GLU A 126 9.86 13.10 9.69
N MET A 127 10.44 12.01 10.21
CA MET A 127 9.86 11.24 11.31
C MET A 127 10.92 10.82 12.31
N GLN A 128 10.59 10.95 13.60
CA GLN A 128 11.45 10.53 14.71
C GLN A 128 10.85 9.30 15.41
N PRO A 129 11.48 8.13 15.33
CA PRO A 129 11.05 6.97 16.09
C PRO A 129 11.38 7.18 17.58
N ILE A 130 10.37 7.07 18.45
CA ILE A 130 10.51 7.30 19.90
C ILE A 130 10.51 6.01 20.73
N ALA A 131 9.86 4.95 20.24
CA ALA A 131 9.80 3.66 20.91
C ALA A 131 9.38 2.54 19.94
N PHE A 132 9.68 1.29 20.32
CA PHE A 132 9.00 0.12 19.78
C PHE A 132 7.83 -0.29 20.67
N ILE A 133 6.81 -0.91 20.06
CA ILE A 133 5.78 -1.66 20.75
C ILE A 133 5.81 -3.09 20.23
N ASP A 134 5.77 -4.07 21.11
CA ASP A 134 5.72 -5.48 20.73
C ASP A 134 4.86 -6.28 21.72
N LYS A 135 4.20 -7.35 21.23
CA LYS A 135 3.44 -8.29 22.05
C LYS A 135 4.34 -9.27 22.80
N ASN A 136 5.58 -9.47 22.35
CA ASN A 136 6.53 -10.38 22.97
C ASN A 136 7.03 -9.82 24.32
N GLU A 137 6.59 -10.40 25.41
CA GLU A 137 6.92 -9.98 26.77
C GLU A 137 8.43 -10.03 27.06
N SER A 138 9.17 -10.96 26.44
CA SER A 138 10.62 -11.08 26.64
C SER A 138 11.42 -9.86 26.16
N LEU A 139 10.85 -9.07 25.25
CA LEU A 139 11.46 -7.86 24.72
C LEU A 139 11.11 -6.61 25.53
N HIS A 140 10.12 -6.68 26.42
CA HIS A 140 9.66 -5.51 27.16
C HIS A 140 10.75 -4.90 28.03
N ASN A 141 10.80 -3.58 28.03
CA ASN A 141 11.81 -2.76 28.72
C ASN A 141 13.27 -2.94 28.23
N THR A 142 13.53 -3.72 27.18
CA THR A 142 14.84 -3.76 26.51
C THR A 142 15.02 -2.57 25.58
N PHE A 143 16.26 -2.34 25.15
CA PHE A 143 16.60 -1.31 24.17
C PHE A 143 17.09 -1.99 22.89
N LEU A 144 16.41 -1.72 21.77
CA LEU A 144 16.80 -2.15 20.44
C LEU A 144 17.16 -0.94 19.60
N GLY A 145 18.39 -0.93 19.10
CA GLY A 145 18.89 0.22 18.36
C GLY A 145 18.73 1.56 19.11
N GLY A 146 18.81 1.59 20.46
CA GLY A 146 18.66 2.80 21.27
C GLY A 146 17.20 3.24 21.52
N LEU A 147 16.20 2.51 21.02
CA LEU A 147 14.78 2.74 21.31
C LEU A 147 14.26 1.71 22.31
N LYS A 148 13.47 2.15 23.27
CA LYS A 148 12.88 1.28 24.29
C LYS A 148 11.71 0.48 23.71
N VAL A 149 11.65 -0.84 24.00
CA VAL A 149 10.50 -1.68 23.66
C VAL A 149 9.45 -1.59 24.76
N LEU A 150 8.23 -1.24 24.39
CA LEU A 150 7.10 -1.03 25.30
C LEU A 150 6.03 -2.10 25.10
N HIS A 151 5.28 -2.37 26.17
CA HIS A 151 4.08 -3.21 26.10
C HIS A 151 2.94 -2.49 25.35
N PRO A 152 2.09 -3.19 24.55
CA PRO A 152 0.99 -2.59 23.76
C PRO A 152 0.08 -1.65 24.56
N LYS A 153 -0.29 -1.99 25.79
CA LYS A 153 -1.10 -1.14 26.68
C LYS A 153 -0.52 0.26 26.95
N LYS A 154 0.79 0.47 26.69
CA LYS A 154 1.38 1.82 26.84
C LYS A 154 1.09 2.74 25.66
N LEU A 155 0.59 2.20 24.54
CA LEU A 155 0.18 3.01 23.40
C LEU A 155 -0.93 4.00 23.78
N GLU A 156 -1.94 3.55 24.52
CA GLU A 156 -3.01 4.39 25.05
C GLU A 156 -2.48 5.64 25.77
N ARG A 157 -1.52 5.44 26.67
CA ARG A 157 -0.91 6.55 27.41
C ARG A 157 -0.06 7.49 26.55
N LEU A 158 0.55 6.97 25.48
CA LEU A 158 1.32 7.78 24.54
C LEU A 158 0.39 8.61 23.65
N ALA A 159 -0.71 7.99 23.20
CA ALA A 159 -1.76 8.62 22.43
C ALA A 159 -2.44 9.75 23.20
N SER A 160 -3.01 9.44 24.39
CA SER A 160 -3.77 10.40 25.21
C SER A 160 -2.94 11.64 25.64
N ARG A 161 -1.62 11.50 25.71
CA ARG A 161 -0.71 12.62 25.99
C ARG A 161 -0.22 13.36 24.74
N LYS A 162 -0.75 13.05 23.56
CA LYS A 162 -0.30 13.59 22.27
C LYS A 162 1.24 13.53 22.09
N LYS A 163 1.84 12.43 22.57
CA LYS A 163 3.30 12.19 22.46
C LYS A 163 3.69 11.43 21.21
N VAL A 164 2.72 10.91 20.47
CA VAL A 164 2.87 10.14 19.23
C VAL A 164 1.94 10.72 18.19
N ASP A 165 2.46 10.96 17.02
CA ASP A 165 1.72 11.51 15.89
C ASP A 165 1.29 10.39 14.92
N GLU A 166 2.11 9.32 14.76
CA GLU A 166 1.79 8.19 13.90
C GLU A 166 2.27 6.85 14.50
N VAL A 167 1.55 5.77 14.21
CA VAL A 167 1.95 4.37 14.47
C VAL A 167 2.34 3.72 13.16
N LEU A 168 3.57 3.19 13.10
CA LEU A 168 4.09 2.47 11.95
C LEU A 168 4.09 0.97 12.23
N ILE A 169 3.24 0.21 11.54
CA ILE A 169 3.13 -1.24 11.72
C ILE A 169 4.21 -1.92 10.88
N ALA A 170 5.19 -2.55 11.55
CA ALA A 170 6.33 -3.21 10.94
C ALA A 170 6.36 -4.72 11.29
N ILE A 171 5.26 -5.42 11.00
CA ILE A 171 5.08 -6.87 11.21
C ILE A 171 4.68 -7.57 9.90
N PRO A 172 5.53 -7.57 8.86
CA PRO A 172 5.19 -8.07 7.53
C PRO A 172 4.88 -9.58 7.49
N SER A 173 5.23 -10.33 8.52
CA SER A 173 4.93 -11.75 8.69
C SER A 173 3.61 -12.01 9.44
N ALA A 174 2.93 -10.97 9.93
CA ALA A 174 1.68 -11.14 10.64
C ALA A 174 0.57 -11.63 9.69
N SER A 175 -0.27 -12.53 10.21
CA SER A 175 -1.50 -12.91 9.50
C SER A 175 -2.46 -11.72 9.38
N LYS A 176 -3.29 -11.72 8.34
CA LYS A 176 -4.33 -10.70 8.17
C LYS A 176 -5.25 -10.60 9.40
N SER A 177 -5.54 -11.71 10.07
CA SER A 177 -6.33 -11.74 11.32
C SER A 177 -5.63 -11.02 12.47
N SER A 178 -4.33 -11.24 12.63
CA SER A 178 -3.52 -10.57 13.66
C SER A 178 -3.43 -9.07 13.42
N LEU A 179 -3.26 -8.66 12.15
CA LEU A 179 -3.25 -7.24 11.76
C LEU A 179 -4.59 -6.56 12.07
N ARG A 180 -5.71 -7.20 11.74
CA ARG A 180 -7.05 -6.67 12.04
C ARG A 180 -7.30 -6.50 13.54
N SER A 181 -6.92 -7.49 14.36
CA SER A 181 -7.03 -7.38 15.81
C SER A 181 -6.23 -6.19 16.35
N LEU A 182 -5.06 -5.95 15.77
CA LEU A 182 -4.23 -4.80 16.10
C LEU A 182 -4.87 -3.49 15.68
N LEU A 183 -5.39 -3.39 14.45
CA LEU A 183 -6.05 -2.18 13.96
C LEU A 183 -7.28 -1.84 14.81
N LYS A 184 -8.08 -2.85 15.19
CA LYS A 184 -9.22 -2.68 16.09
C LYS A 184 -8.82 -2.16 17.49
N GLU A 185 -7.64 -2.51 17.97
CA GLU A 185 -7.10 -1.99 19.24
C GLU A 185 -6.66 -0.52 19.07
N ILE A 186 -6.00 -0.18 17.95
CA ILE A 186 -5.46 1.17 17.69
C ILE A 186 -6.56 2.16 17.30
N GLU A 187 -7.65 1.73 16.66
CA GLU A 187 -8.73 2.62 16.21
C GLU A 187 -9.35 3.44 17.36
N ASN A 188 -9.23 2.99 18.61
CA ASN A 188 -9.72 3.72 19.77
C ASN A 188 -8.87 4.95 20.16
N TYR A 189 -7.71 5.15 19.54
CA TYR A 189 -6.73 6.15 19.99
C TYR A 189 -6.62 7.36 19.05
N SER A 190 -7.34 7.40 17.94
CA SER A 190 -7.31 8.48 16.93
C SER A 190 -5.88 8.86 16.54
N ILE A 191 -5.06 7.87 16.21
CA ILE A 191 -3.68 8.04 15.76
C ILE A 191 -3.56 7.59 14.32
N LYS A 192 -2.86 8.38 13.51
CA LYS A 192 -2.56 7.99 12.12
C LYS A 192 -1.75 6.70 12.08
N VAL A 193 -2.19 5.73 11.28
CA VAL A 193 -1.51 4.43 11.13
C VAL A 193 -1.04 4.26 9.71
N ARG A 194 0.22 3.80 9.56
CA ARG A 194 0.77 3.31 8.29
C ARG A 194 1.32 1.91 8.47
N ILE A 195 1.34 1.15 7.38
CA ILE A 195 1.79 -0.24 7.38
C ILE A 195 2.99 -0.39 6.45
N LEU A 196 3.98 -1.13 6.91
CA LEU A 196 5.06 -1.62 6.06
C LEU A 196 4.54 -2.84 5.27
N PRO A 197 4.61 -2.83 3.93
CA PRO A 197 4.17 -3.95 3.10
C PRO A 197 4.89 -5.26 3.43
N GLY A 198 4.29 -6.39 3.03
CA GLY A 198 4.86 -7.72 3.25
C GLY A 198 6.23 -7.92 2.59
N LEU A 199 7.04 -8.83 3.14
CA LEU A 199 8.39 -9.15 2.62
C LEU A 199 8.44 -9.50 1.14
N ALA A 200 7.36 -10.05 0.57
CA ALA A 200 7.25 -10.36 -0.86
C ALA A 200 7.19 -9.11 -1.76
N GLU A 201 6.77 -7.97 -1.22
CA GLU A 201 6.71 -6.68 -1.93
C GLU A 201 8.03 -5.89 -1.79
N LEU A 202 8.88 -6.26 -0.82
CA LEU A 202 10.18 -5.64 -0.56
C LEU A 202 11.27 -6.27 -1.45
N ALA A 203 11.30 -5.91 -2.72
CA ALA A 203 12.12 -6.55 -3.76
C ALA A 203 13.65 -6.56 -3.52
N GLN A 204 14.19 -5.89 -2.51
CA GLN A 204 15.65 -5.77 -2.27
C GLN A 204 16.10 -5.89 -0.81
N GLY A 205 15.24 -6.32 0.11
CA GLY A 205 15.62 -6.51 1.53
C GLY A 205 16.02 -5.25 2.31
N LYS A 206 15.81 -4.05 1.74
CA LYS A 206 15.99 -2.76 2.40
C LYS A 206 14.64 -2.09 2.58
N VAL A 207 14.29 -1.79 3.83
CA VAL A 207 13.09 -1.03 4.17
C VAL A 207 13.32 0.44 3.88
N LEU A 208 12.52 1.03 3.00
CA LEU A 208 12.53 2.47 2.71
C LEU A 208 11.29 3.13 3.35
N VAL A 209 11.46 4.36 3.82
CA VAL A 209 10.36 5.16 4.40
C VAL A 209 9.25 5.42 3.36
N SER A 210 9.62 5.51 2.08
CA SER A 210 8.68 5.66 0.96
C SER A 210 7.79 4.44 0.71
N GLU A 211 8.10 3.29 1.29
CA GLU A 211 7.29 2.06 1.18
C GLU A 211 6.16 1.98 2.21
N LEU A 212 6.13 2.90 3.19
CA LEU A 212 5.03 3.00 4.14
C LEU A 212 3.73 3.38 3.42
N LYS A 213 2.78 2.46 3.41
CA LYS A 213 1.44 2.65 2.83
C LYS A 213 0.44 3.06 3.91
N GLU A 214 -0.54 3.87 3.53
CA GLU A 214 -1.74 4.04 4.35
C GLU A 214 -2.44 2.68 4.48
N ILE A 215 -3.24 2.49 5.54
CA ILE A 215 -3.96 1.22 5.77
C ILE A 215 -4.83 0.93 4.56
N ASP A 216 -4.68 -0.27 4.00
CA ASP A 216 -5.62 -0.73 2.99
C ASP A 216 -7.00 -0.92 3.66
N THR A 217 -8.00 -0.36 3.05
CA THR A 217 -9.38 -0.43 3.56
C THR A 217 -9.92 -1.85 3.60
N SER A 218 -9.33 -2.79 2.87
CA SER A 218 -9.60 -4.22 2.98
C SER A 218 -9.21 -4.78 4.35
N ASP A 219 -8.20 -4.21 5.01
CA ASP A 219 -7.76 -4.61 6.34
C ASP A 219 -8.73 -4.18 7.45
N LEU A 220 -9.60 -3.20 7.15
CA LEU A 220 -10.65 -2.71 8.08
C LEU A 220 -11.86 -3.63 8.15
N LEU A 221 -12.11 -4.42 7.12
CA LEU A 221 -13.18 -5.40 7.13
C LEU A 221 -12.76 -6.63 7.93
N GLY A 222 -13.52 -6.97 8.94
CA GLY A 222 -13.27 -8.11 9.81
C GLY A 222 -13.33 -9.49 9.12
N ARG A 223 -13.38 -9.55 7.78
CA ARG A 223 -13.60 -10.76 7.00
C ARG A 223 -12.32 -11.57 6.78
N LEU A 224 -12.40 -12.89 6.97
CA LEU A 224 -11.37 -13.82 6.50
C LEU A 224 -11.57 -14.05 5.01
N GLU A 225 -10.55 -13.82 4.20
CA GLU A 225 -10.58 -14.19 2.78
C GLU A 225 -10.65 -15.72 2.66
N VAL A 226 -11.39 -16.18 1.67
CA VAL A 226 -11.49 -17.61 1.35
C VAL A 226 -10.24 -18.01 0.56
N ASP A 227 -9.58 -19.08 0.97
CA ASP A 227 -8.44 -19.62 0.23
C ASP A 227 -8.88 -20.09 -1.16
N ALA A 228 -8.13 -19.68 -2.19
CA ALA A 228 -8.42 -20.02 -3.56
C ALA A 228 -8.08 -21.50 -3.86
N ASP A 229 -9.00 -22.23 -4.50
CA ASP A 229 -8.74 -23.55 -5.04
C ASP A 229 -8.03 -23.43 -6.40
N LYS A 230 -6.75 -23.82 -6.42
CA LYS A 230 -5.93 -23.74 -7.63
C LYS A 230 -6.47 -24.56 -8.80
N ALA A 231 -7.09 -25.71 -8.55
CA ALA A 231 -7.66 -26.53 -9.61
C ALA A 231 -8.84 -25.82 -10.29
N LEU A 232 -9.67 -25.10 -9.52
CA LEU A 232 -10.76 -24.28 -10.05
C LEU A 232 -10.23 -23.06 -10.80
N LEU A 233 -9.17 -22.41 -10.31
CA LEU A 233 -8.55 -21.28 -11.01
C LEU A 233 -7.96 -21.69 -12.37
N ASP A 234 -7.34 -22.86 -12.46
CA ASP A 234 -6.71 -23.35 -13.68
C ASP A 234 -7.73 -23.81 -14.74
N LYS A 235 -8.88 -24.35 -14.35
CA LYS A 235 -9.82 -25.10 -15.22
C LYS A 235 -10.26 -24.33 -16.48
N ASN A 236 -10.56 -23.05 -16.36
CA ASN A 236 -11.05 -22.21 -17.48
C ASN A 236 -10.01 -21.21 -17.98
N ILE A 237 -8.74 -21.33 -17.52
CA ILE A 237 -7.70 -20.34 -17.82
C ILE A 237 -6.45 -20.99 -18.39
N LYS A 238 -5.94 -22.06 -17.75
CA LYS A 238 -4.67 -22.66 -18.11
C LYS A 238 -4.70 -23.17 -19.54
N ASP A 239 -3.71 -22.77 -20.33
CA ASP A 239 -3.54 -23.11 -21.74
C ASP A 239 -4.73 -22.70 -22.65
N LYS A 240 -5.60 -21.77 -22.18
CA LYS A 240 -6.79 -21.30 -22.90
C LYS A 240 -6.67 -19.86 -23.38
N VAL A 241 -7.46 -19.53 -24.41
CA VAL A 241 -7.65 -18.15 -24.88
C VAL A 241 -8.79 -17.52 -24.08
N VAL A 242 -8.44 -16.53 -23.24
CA VAL A 242 -9.37 -15.88 -22.32
C VAL A 242 -9.64 -14.44 -22.73
N MET A 243 -10.89 -14.08 -22.90
CA MET A 243 -11.32 -12.70 -23.16
C MET A 243 -11.96 -12.09 -21.90
N ILE A 244 -11.55 -10.86 -21.56
CA ILE A 244 -12.14 -10.06 -20.50
C ILE A 244 -12.74 -8.80 -21.11
N THR A 245 -14.05 -8.61 -21.01
CA THR A 245 -14.71 -7.38 -21.42
C THR A 245 -14.84 -6.42 -20.23
N GLY A 246 -14.74 -5.12 -20.45
CA GLY A 246 -14.61 -4.16 -19.37
C GLY A 246 -13.28 -4.34 -18.62
N ALA A 247 -12.22 -4.73 -19.36
CA ALA A 247 -10.93 -5.09 -18.81
C ALA A 247 -10.21 -3.95 -18.08
N GLY A 248 -10.53 -2.70 -18.38
CA GLY A 248 -10.00 -1.53 -17.70
C GLY A 248 -10.75 -1.14 -16.43
N GLY A 249 -11.91 -1.74 -16.15
CA GLY A 249 -12.68 -1.54 -14.92
C GLY A 249 -12.03 -2.21 -13.69
N SER A 250 -12.52 -1.87 -12.48
CA SER A 250 -11.95 -2.40 -11.23
C SER A 250 -11.96 -3.93 -11.16
N ILE A 251 -13.07 -4.58 -11.49
CA ILE A 251 -13.18 -6.05 -11.48
C ILE A 251 -12.50 -6.64 -12.71
N GLY A 252 -12.74 -6.11 -13.90
CA GLY A 252 -12.15 -6.65 -15.14
C GLY A 252 -10.63 -6.62 -15.12
N SER A 253 -10.01 -5.55 -14.61
CA SER A 253 -8.56 -5.45 -14.49
C SER A 253 -7.98 -6.45 -13.49
N GLU A 254 -8.68 -6.72 -12.39
CA GLU A 254 -8.22 -7.71 -11.43
C GLU A 254 -8.41 -9.14 -11.95
N ILE A 255 -9.53 -9.45 -12.61
CA ILE A 255 -9.70 -10.73 -13.32
C ILE A 255 -8.53 -10.92 -14.32
N ALA A 256 -8.17 -9.88 -15.08
CA ALA A 256 -7.06 -9.95 -16.02
C ALA A 256 -5.72 -10.25 -15.33
N ARG A 257 -5.45 -9.68 -14.16
CA ARG A 257 -4.25 -10.00 -13.34
C ARG A 257 -4.27 -11.44 -12.84
N GLN A 258 -5.41 -11.91 -12.35
CA GLN A 258 -5.56 -13.28 -11.88
C GLN A 258 -5.43 -14.28 -13.01
N VAL A 259 -6.05 -14.02 -14.16
CA VAL A 259 -5.90 -14.83 -15.38
C VAL A 259 -4.43 -14.91 -15.80
N ALA A 260 -3.70 -13.77 -15.80
CA ALA A 260 -2.28 -13.75 -16.19
C ALA A 260 -1.38 -14.59 -15.26
N LYS A 261 -1.73 -14.74 -13.98
CA LYS A 261 -1.02 -15.59 -13.02
C LYS A 261 -1.20 -17.10 -13.28
N ASN A 262 -2.28 -17.50 -13.93
CA ASN A 262 -2.68 -18.90 -14.13
C ASN A 262 -2.35 -19.45 -15.52
N ASN A 263 -1.30 -18.94 -16.15
CA ASN A 263 -0.71 -19.43 -17.41
C ASN A 263 -1.73 -19.62 -18.55
N PRO A 264 -2.47 -18.58 -18.98
CA PRO A 264 -3.33 -18.67 -20.15
C PRO A 264 -2.49 -18.79 -21.41
N GLN A 265 -3.07 -19.34 -22.50
CA GLN A 265 -2.45 -19.30 -23.81
C GLN A 265 -2.40 -17.86 -24.33
N LYS A 266 -3.53 -17.13 -24.25
CA LYS A 266 -3.65 -15.72 -24.66
C LYS A 266 -4.65 -14.99 -23.76
N ILE A 267 -4.45 -13.71 -23.58
CA ILE A 267 -5.40 -12.82 -22.93
C ILE A 267 -5.85 -11.73 -23.91
N LEU A 268 -7.17 -11.59 -24.07
CA LEU A 268 -7.77 -10.50 -24.81
C LEU A 268 -8.41 -9.52 -23.82
N LEU A 269 -7.85 -8.34 -23.75
CA LEU A 269 -8.37 -7.24 -22.95
C LEU A 269 -9.27 -6.38 -23.85
N LEU A 270 -10.56 -6.36 -23.59
CA LEU A 270 -11.52 -5.58 -24.36
C LEU A 270 -12.16 -4.50 -23.49
N ASP A 271 -12.08 -3.26 -23.93
CA ASP A 271 -12.72 -2.11 -23.28
C ASP A 271 -13.11 -1.05 -24.31
N SER A 272 -14.09 -0.22 -23.99
CA SER A 272 -14.46 0.96 -24.76
C SER A 272 -13.67 2.22 -24.40
N SER A 273 -12.98 2.21 -23.26
CA SER A 273 -12.11 3.27 -22.78
C SER A 273 -10.66 3.02 -23.21
N GLU A 274 -10.14 3.83 -24.12
CA GLU A 274 -8.75 3.77 -24.55
C GLU A 274 -7.78 3.90 -23.37
N TYR A 275 -8.00 4.89 -22.51
CA TYR A 275 -7.14 5.16 -21.35
C TYR A 275 -7.07 3.96 -20.41
N SER A 276 -8.22 3.40 -20.04
CA SER A 276 -8.29 2.26 -19.12
C SER A 276 -7.66 1.01 -19.71
N LEU A 277 -7.84 0.79 -21.02
CA LEU A 277 -7.24 -0.31 -21.76
C LEU A 277 -5.71 -0.18 -21.84
N TYR A 278 -5.21 1.02 -22.10
CA TYR A 278 -3.77 1.31 -22.08
C TYR A 278 -3.17 1.05 -20.70
N ALA A 279 -3.83 1.52 -19.63
CA ALA A 279 -3.34 1.38 -18.26
C ALA A 279 -3.20 -0.10 -17.86
N ILE A 280 -4.21 -0.94 -18.11
CA ILE A 280 -4.15 -2.37 -17.77
C ILE A 280 -3.14 -3.12 -18.64
N LYS A 281 -3.01 -2.80 -19.92
CA LYS A 281 -1.98 -3.38 -20.79
C LYS A 281 -0.58 -3.12 -20.26
N LYS A 282 -0.30 -1.88 -19.87
CA LYS A 282 0.99 -1.48 -19.29
C LYS A 282 1.29 -2.21 -17.99
N ASP A 283 0.30 -2.31 -17.09
CA ASP A 283 0.44 -3.01 -15.80
C ASP A 283 0.76 -4.50 -16.01
N LEU A 284 0.01 -5.20 -16.85
CA LEU A 284 0.23 -6.61 -17.13
C LEU A 284 1.54 -6.87 -17.88
N GLY A 285 1.86 -6.04 -18.88
CA GLY A 285 3.09 -6.18 -19.68
C GLY A 285 4.36 -6.06 -18.85
N SER A 286 4.35 -5.23 -17.80
CA SER A 286 5.48 -5.09 -16.88
C SER A 286 5.66 -6.29 -15.95
N LYS A 287 4.56 -6.98 -15.58
CA LYS A 287 4.56 -8.07 -14.59
C LYS A 287 4.61 -9.47 -15.21
N PHE A 288 4.03 -9.63 -16.40
CA PHE A 288 3.81 -10.92 -17.07
C PHE A 288 4.34 -10.94 -18.51
N SER A 289 5.62 -10.70 -18.69
CA SER A 289 6.27 -10.58 -20.01
C SER A 289 6.18 -11.84 -20.90
N LYS A 290 5.87 -13.01 -20.33
CA LYS A 290 5.74 -14.29 -21.06
C LYS A 290 4.32 -14.57 -21.57
N VAL A 291 3.32 -13.79 -21.11
CA VAL A 291 1.92 -13.98 -21.50
C VAL A 291 1.61 -13.15 -22.74
N GLU A 292 0.99 -13.77 -23.73
CA GLU A 292 0.56 -13.10 -24.96
C GLU A 292 -0.72 -12.28 -24.70
N ILE A 293 -0.62 -10.95 -24.70
CA ILE A 293 -1.70 -10.02 -24.32
C ILE A 293 -2.09 -9.13 -25.50
N TYR A 294 -3.35 -9.22 -25.89
CA TYR A 294 -3.95 -8.37 -26.92
C TYR A 294 -4.89 -7.33 -26.30
N SER A 295 -4.77 -6.08 -26.72
CA SER A 295 -5.68 -4.99 -26.32
C SER A 295 -6.61 -4.66 -27.46
N ILE A 296 -7.90 -4.75 -27.21
CA ILE A 296 -8.95 -4.60 -28.21
C ILE A 296 -9.86 -3.44 -27.80
N LEU A 297 -9.73 -2.32 -28.50
CA LEU A 297 -10.64 -1.19 -28.31
C LEU A 297 -11.95 -1.49 -29.06
N ALA A 298 -13.00 -1.78 -28.32
CA ALA A 298 -14.30 -2.12 -28.88
C ALA A 298 -15.43 -1.89 -27.87
N ASN A 299 -16.64 -1.67 -28.41
CA ASN A 299 -17.86 -1.61 -27.61
C ASN A 299 -18.59 -2.97 -27.68
N VAL A 300 -19.01 -3.48 -26.52
CA VAL A 300 -19.71 -4.77 -26.38
C VAL A 300 -21.07 -4.83 -27.08
N THR A 301 -21.65 -3.69 -27.41
CA THR A 301 -22.94 -3.60 -28.14
C THR A 301 -22.80 -3.95 -29.63
N ASN A 302 -21.58 -3.97 -30.17
CA ASN A 302 -21.33 -4.33 -31.56
C ASN A 302 -21.18 -5.86 -31.70
N LYS A 303 -22.31 -6.56 -31.87
CA LYS A 303 -22.38 -8.01 -32.02
C LYS A 303 -21.41 -8.54 -33.08
N ARG A 304 -21.39 -7.94 -34.29
CA ARG A 304 -20.52 -8.38 -35.39
C ARG A 304 -19.04 -8.34 -34.96
N ARG A 305 -18.60 -7.23 -34.38
CA ARG A 305 -17.24 -7.07 -33.89
C ARG A 305 -16.89 -8.10 -32.81
N MET A 306 -17.81 -8.37 -31.87
CA MET A 306 -17.64 -9.36 -30.82
C MET A 306 -17.46 -10.77 -31.41
N LYS A 307 -18.31 -11.15 -32.39
CA LYS A 307 -18.20 -12.41 -33.09
C LYS A 307 -16.88 -12.56 -33.85
N ASP A 308 -16.50 -11.53 -34.62
CA ASP A 308 -15.24 -11.53 -35.38
C ASP A 308 -14.01 -11.74 -34.45
N ILE A 309 -14.02 -11.11 -33.27
CA ILE A 309 -12.97 -11.29 -32.27
C ILE A 309 -12.96 -12.73 -31.74
N CYS A 310 -14.12 -13.25 -31.29
CA CYS A 310 -14.20 -14.61 -30.76
C CYS A 310 -13.72 -15.65 -31.77
N MET A 311 -14.10 -15.53 -33.03
CA MET A 311 -13.70 -16.45 -34.10
C MET A 311 -12.21 -16.30 -34.47
N SER A 312 -11.71 -15.07 -34.63
CA SER A 312 -10.33 -14.82 -35.07
C SER A 312 -9.28 -15.29 -34.05
N PHE A 313 -9.62 -15.24 -32.77
CA PHE A 313 -8.71 -15.65 -31.69
C PHE A 313 -9.03 -17.04 -31.11
N ASN A 314 -10.09 -17.70 -31.56
CA ASN A 314 -10.61 -18.94 -30.99
C ASN A 314 -10.82 -18.82 -29.47
N VAL A 315 -11.61 -17.83 -29.04
CA VAL A 315 -11.85 -17.57 -27.62
C VAL A 315 -12.59 -18.75 -26.99
N GLU A 316 -12.05 -19.24 -25.86
CA GLU A 316 -12.62 -20.38 -25.12
C GLU A 316 -13.35 -19.95 -23.85
N THR A 317 -12.88 -18.86 -23.20
CA THR A 317 -13.49 -18.35 -21.96
C THR A 317 -13.70 -16.85 -22.04
N ILE A 318 -14.89 -16.39 -21.64
CA ILE A 318 -15.23 -14.96 -21.55
C ILE A 318 -15.62 -14.62 -20.12
N TYR A 319 -14.93 -13.61 -19.53
CA TYR A 319 -15.37 -12.93 -18.32
C TYR A 319 -15.97 -11.59 -18.72
N HIS A 320 -17.30 -11.45 -18.58
CA HIS A 320 -18.03 -10.26 -19.01
C HIS A 320 -18.25 -9.30 -17.85
N ALA A 321 -17.32 -8.32 -17.71
CA ALA A 321 -17.37 -7.28 -16.68
C ALA A 321 -17.78 -5.89 -17.22
N ALA A 322 -18.03 -5.76 -18.52
CA ALA A 322 -18.45 -4.50 -19.13
C ALA A 322 -19.89 -4.16 -18.71
N ALA A 323 -20.06 -3.14 -17.86
CA ALA A 323 -21.38 -2.64 -17.46
C ALA A 323 -21.27 -1.24 -16.87
N TYR A 324 -22.30 -0.42 -17.02
CA TYR A 324 -22.48 0.81 -16.23
C TYR A 324 -23.06 0.44 -14.87
N LYS A 325 -22.40 0.91 -13.78
CA LYS A 325 -22.69 0.47 -12.40
C LYS A 325 -23.11 1.59 -11.43
N HIS A 326 -22.87 2.86 -11.79
CA HIS A 326 -23.16 3.98 -10.91
C HIS A 326 -24.63 4.31 -10.91
N VAL A 327 -25.34 3.95 -9.84
CA VAL A 327 -26.79 4.08 -9.74
C VAL A 327 -27.27 5.50 -10.10
N PRO A 328 -26.74 6.60 -9.54
CA PRO A 328 -27.22 7.94 -9.88
C PRO A 328 -27.07 8.28 -11.37
N LEU A 329 -25.92 7.95 -11.96
CA LEU A 329 -25.69 8.21 -13.38
C LEU A 329 -26.60 7.39 -14.29
N VAL A 330 -26.91 6.16 -13.88
CA VAL A 330 -27.80 5.27 -14.63
C VAL A 330 -29.27 5.73 -14.53
N GLU A 331 -29.69 6.23 -13.35
CA GLU A 331 -31.01 6.83 -13.20
C GLU A 331 -31.20 8.07 -14.10
N GLU A 332 -30.17 8.88 -14.26
CA GLU A 332 -30.16 10.03 -15.17
C GLU A 332 -30.03 9.63 -16.65
N ASN A 333 -29.48 8.43 -16.95
CA ASN A 333 -29.19 7.97 -18.31
C ASN A 333 -29.71 6.53 -18.55
N PRO A 334 -31.00 6.27 -18.41
CA PRO A 334 -31.57 4.91 -18.43
C PRO A 334 -31.37 4.18 -19.76
N PHE A 335 -31.50 4.89 -20.90
CA PHE A 335 -31.34 4.29 -22.22
C PHE A 335 -29.91 3.79 -22.46
N GLU A 336 -28.91 4.53 -22.04
CA GLU A 336 -27.51 4.12 -22.14
C GLU A 336 -27.24 2.86 -21.31
N ALA A 337 -27.83 2.78 -20.11
CA ALA A 337 -27.69 1.60 -19.27
C ALA A 337 -28.39 0.38 -19.88
N VAL A 338 -29.59 0.52 -20.43
CA VAL A 338 -30.28 -0.57 -21.14
C VAL A 338 -29.46 -1.02 -22.35
N PHE A 339 -28.98 -0.06 -23.15
CA PHE A 339 -28.20 -0.38 -24.34
C PHE A 339 -26.88 -1.09 -24.01
N ASN A 340 -26.14 -0.56 -23.07
CA ASN A 340 -24.85 -1.18 -22.69
C ASN A 340 -25.03 -2.47 -21.89
N ASN A 341 -25.84 -2.46 -20.82
CA ASN A 341 -25.90 -3.59 -19.89
C ASN A 341 -26.75 -4.75 -20.40
N ILE A 342 -27.84 -4.47 -21.16
CA ILE A 342 -28.72 -5.51 -21.68
C ILE A 342 -28.32 -5.89 -23.11
N ILE A 343 -28.35 -4.92 -24.04
CA ILE A 343 -28.07 -5.20 -25.46
C ILE A 343 -26.58 -5.58 -25.63
N GLY A 344 -25.66 -4.93 -24.90
CA GLY A 344 -24.26 -5.30 -24.91
C GLY A 344 -24.03 -6.72 -24.40
N THR A 345 -24.66 -7.12 -23.28
CA THR A 345 -24.58 -8.50 -22.79
C THR A 345 -25.18 -9.48 -23.78
N LYS A 346 -26.37 -9.19 -24.35
CA LYS A 346 -26.98 -10.02 -25.37
C LYS A 346 -26.06 -10.20 -26.59
N SER A 347 -25.47 -9.13 -27.08
CA SER A 347 -24.52 -9.17 -28.21
C SER A 347 -23.30 -10.05 -27.93
N CYS A 348 -22.75 -9.99 -26.70
CA CYS A 348 -21.65 -10.83 -26.28
C CYS A 348 -22.06 -12.32 -26.15
N VAL A 349 -23.24 -12.58 -25.58
CA VAL A 349 -23.79 -13.94 -25.45
C VAL A 349 -24.02 -14.57 -26.83
N GLU A 350 -24.68 -13.87 -27.74
CA GLU A 350 -24.89 -14.35 -29.10
C GLU A 350 -23.58 -14.59 -29.85
N ALA A 351 -22.60 -13.70 -29.71
CA ALA A 351 -21.28 -13.87 -30.29
C ALA A 351 -20.55 -15.11 -29.71
N ALA A 352 -20.66 -15.35 -28.40
CA ALA A 352 -20.07 -16.51 -27.74
C ALA A 352 -20.68 -17.82 -28.23
N LEU A 353 -22.02 -17.87 -28.34
CA LEU A 353 -22.74 -19.02 -28.83
C LEU A 353 -22.39 -19.33 -30.30
N GLU A 354 -22.41 -18.33 -31.17
CA GLU A 354 -22.10 -18.46 -32.59
C GLU A 354 -20.62 -18.81 -32.85
N SER A 355 -19.74 -18.60 -31.87
CA SER A 355 -18.29 -18.92 -31.96
C SER A 355 -17.89 -20.14 -31.13
N ASN A 356 -18.84 -20.88 -30.55
CA ASN A 356 -18.62 -22.05 -29.72
C ASN A 356 -17.66 -21.80 -28.54
N VAL A 357 -17.78 -20.68 -27.84
CA VAL A 357 -17.03 -20.41 -26.61
C VAL A 357 -17.44 -21.41 -25.53
N ASP A 358 -16.46 -22.03 -24.82
CA ASP A 358 -16.75 -23.05 -23.81
C ASP A 358 -17.48 -22.47 -22.58
N THR A 359 -17.01 -21.32 -22.08
CA THR A 359 -17.49 -20.74 -20.83
C THR A 359 -17.70 -19.24 -20.94
N PHE A 360 -18.87 -18.76 -20.54
CA PHE A 360 -19.21 -17.35 -20.44
C PHE A 360 -19.65 -17.03 -19.02
N VAL A 361 -18.91 -16.13 -18.34
CA VAL A 361 -19.16 -15.72 -16.96
C VAL A 361 -19.60 -14.26 -16.92
N LEU A 362 -20.85 -14.00 -16.52
CA LEU A 362 -21.39 -12.67 -16.32
C LEU A 362 -21.11 -12.20 -14.89
N ILE A 363 -20.45 -11.07 -14.73
CA ILE A 363 -20.32 -10.37 -13.47
C ILE A 363 -21.65 -9.64 -13.18
N SER A 364 -22.36 -10.07 -12.13
CA SER A 364 -23.61 -9.49 -11.66
C SER A 364 -23.46 -8.81 -10.29
N THR A 365 -24.55 -8.49 -9.63
CA THR A 365 -24.55 -7.72 -8.38
C THR A 365 -25.73 -8.14 -7.49
N ASP A 366 -25.61 -7.88 -6.18
CA ASP A 366 -26.68 -7.94 -5.18
C ASP A 366 -27.91 -7.07 -5.58
N LYS A 367 -27.66 -5.96 -6.27
CA LYS A 367 -28.71 -5.03 -6.72
C LYS A 367 -29.62 -5.59 -7.82
N ALA A 368 -29.26 -6.73 -8.43
CA ALA A 368 -30.13 -7.49 -9.33
C ALA A 368 -31.23 -8.28 -8.58
N VAL A 369 -31.14 -8.37 -7.25
CA VAL A 369 -32.14 -9.00 -6.39
C VAL A 369 -33.24 -7.98 -6.06
N ARG A 370 -34.48 -8.25 -6.43
CA ARG A 370 -35.61 -7.33 -6.25
C ARG A 370 -35.23 -5.86 -6.55
N PRO A 371 -34.85 -5.55 -7.80
CA PRO A 371 -34.23 -4.28 -8.13
C PRO A 371 -35.18 -3.11 -7.86
N THR A 372 -34.67 -2.08 -7.18
CA THR A 372 -35.37 -0.82 -6.90
C THR A 372 -34.85 0.33 -7.73
N ASN A 373 -33.86 0.08 -8.59
CA ASN A 373 -33.22 1.05 -9.45
C ASN A 373 -32.97 0.46 -10.85
N ILE A 374 -32.77 1.35 -11.83
CA ILE A 374 -32.57 0.97 -13.24
C ILE A 374 -31.30 0.14 -13.41
N MET A 375 -30.22 0.49 -12.73
CA MET A 375 -28.97 -0.28 -12.82
C MET A 375 -29.17 -1.74 -12.40
N GLY A 376 -29.81 -1.97 -11.25
CA GLY A 376 -30.14 -3.32 -10.77
C GLY A 376 -31.08 -4.05 -11.73
N ALA A 377 -32.11 -3.37 -12.27
CA ALA A 377 -33.03 -3.92 -13.27
C ALA A 377 -32.29 -4.34 -14.54
N THR A 378 -31.37 -3.52 -15.07
CA THR A 378 -30.58 -3.88 -16.26
C THR A 378 -29.69 -5.07 -16.02
N LYS A 379 -29.09 -5.21 -14.82
CA LYS A 379 -28.28 -6.38 -14.45
C LYS A 379 -29.13 -7.64 -14.32
N ARG A 380 -30.35 -7.52 -13.75
CA ARG A 380 -31.30 -8.64 -13.72
C ARG A 380 -31.72 -9.08 -15.11
N PHE A 381 -31.99 -8.16 -16.03
CA PHE A 381 -32.26 -8.50 -17.42
C PHE A 381 -31.08 -9.19 -18.10
N ALA A 382 -29.87 -8.73 -17.85
CA ALA A 382 -28.66 -9.41 -18.35
C ALA A 382 -28.58 -10.88 -17.87
N GLU A 383 -28.89 -11.15 -16.59
CA GLU A 383 -28.98 -12.51 -16.07
C GLU A 383 -30.05 -13.34 -16.81
N LEU A 384 -31.24 -12.76 -17.05
CA LEU A 384 -32.34 -13.43 -17.76
C LEU A 384 -31.95 -13.76 -19.21
N VAL A 385 -31.14 -12.93 -19.88
CA VAL A 385 -30.59 -13.23 -21.21
C VAL A 385 -29.73 -14.50 -21.17
N LEU A 386 -28.84 -14.64 -20.17
CA LEU A 386 -28.02 -15.83 -20.03
C LEU A 386 -28.86 -17.07 -19.69
N GLN A 387 -29.81 -16.93 -18.75
CA GLN A 387 -30.71 -18.02 -18.37
C GLN A 387 -31.54 -18.53 -19.54
N SER A 388 -32.12 -17.61 -20.33
CA SER A 388 -32.87 -17.94 -21.55
C SER A 388 -32.01 -18.70 -22.56
N SER A 389 -30.75 -18.25 -22.76
CA SER A 389 -29.81 -18.90 -23.68
C SER A 389 -29.39 -20.30 -23.21
N SER A 390 -29.33 -20.52 -21.88
CA SER A 390 -29.01 -21.84 -21.29
C SER A 390 -30.19 -22.81 -21.31
N ALA A 391 -31.42 -22.30 -21.33
CA ALA A 391 -32.64 -23.11 -21.31
C ALA A 391 -33.04 -23.68 -22.68
N ASP A 392 -32.44 -23.18 -23.76
CA ASP A 392 -32.73 -23.64 -25.13
C ASP A 392 -32.11 -25.00 -25.40
N LYS A 393 -32.83 -26.07 -25.07
CA LYS A 393 -32.41 -27.49 -25.23
C LYS A 393 -32.33 -27.94 -26.71
N ASN A 394 -32.81 -27.14 -27.65
CA ASN A 394 -32.79 -27.49 -29.06
C ASN A 394 -31.49 -27.08 -29.78
N SER A 395 -30.58 -26.41 -29.10
CA SER A 395 -29.29 -26.03 -29.65
C SER A 395 -28.23 -27.09 -29.27
N ASP A 396 -27.43 -27.55 -30.23
CA ASP A 396 -26.18 -28.29 -29.99
C ASP A 396 -25.11 -27.46 -29.26
N GLN A 397 -25.54 -26.36 -28.61
CA GLN A 397 -24.68 -25.36 -28.00
C GLN A 397 -24.08 -25.87 -26.69
N LYS A 398 -22.77 -25.82 -26.62
CA LYS A 398 -21.98 -26.32 -25.47
C LYS A 398 -21.55 -25.24 -24.50
N THR A 399 -21.83 -23.96 -24.83
CA THR A 399 -21.39 -22.81 -24.01
C THR A 399 -22.05 -22.81 -22.64
N LYS A 400 -21.26 -22.85 -21.57
CA LYS A 400 -21.74 -22.75 -20.20
C LYS A 400 -21.93 -21.28 -19.84
N MET A 401 -23.18 -20.89 -19.58
CA MET A 401 -23.55 -19.54 -19.17
C MET A 401 -23.67 -19.46 -17.65
N ILE A 402 -22.80 -18.69 -17.00
CA ILE A 402 -22.68 -18.62 -15.56
C ILE A 402 -22.82 -17.17 -15.12
N MET A 403 -23.57 -16.93 -14.06
CA MET A 403 -23.79 -15.60 -13.48
C MET A 403 -23.26 -15.59 -12.06
N VAL A 404 -22.56 -14.50 -11.68
CA VAL A 404 -21.98 -14.38 -10.34
C VAL A 404 -22.41 -13.06 -9.71
N ARG A 405 -23.15 -13.14 -8.62
CA ARG A 405 -23.60 -12.01 -7.81
C ARG A 405 -22.71 -11.79 -6.62
N PHE A 406 -22.38 -10.54 -6.35
CA PHE A 406 -21.72 -10.11 -5.11
C PHE A 406 -22.10 -8.66 -4.78
N GLY A 407 -21.81 -8.26 -3.54
CA GLY A 407 -22.11 -6.92 -3.03
C GLY A 407 -21.06 -5.89 -3.43
N ASN A 408 -20.77 -4.96 -2.52
CA ASN A 408 -19.82 -3.89 -2.80
C ASN A 408 -18.38 -4.42 -2.74
N VAL A 409 -17.53 -3.91 -3.62
CA VAL A 409 -16.09 -4.17 -3.57
C VAL A 409 -15.35 -2.92 -3.12
N ILE A 410 -14.38 -3.12 -2.23
CA ILE A 410 -13.60 -2.04 -1.62
C ILE A 410 -12.64 -1.44 -2.63
N GLY A 411 -12.48 -0.11 -2.58
CA GLY A 411 -11.50 0.60 -3.42
C GLY A 411 -11.87 0.66 -4.90
N SER A 412 -13.09 0.22 -5.28
CA SER A 412 -13.55 0.36 -6.66
C SER A 412 -13.82 1.82 -7.00
N SER A 413 -13.59 2.20 -8.27
CA SER A 413 -13.79 3.57 -8.75
C SER A 413 -15.19 4.08 -8.42
N GLY A 414 -15.27 5.28 -7.81
CA GLY A 414 -16.51 5.93 -7.41
C GLY A 414 -17.25 5.26 -6.24
N SER A 415 -16.60 4.39 -5.45
CA SER A 415 -17.19 3.81 -4.24
C SER A 415 -17.03 4.73 -3.02
N ALA A 416 -17.78 4.45 -1.94
CA ALA A 416 -17.84 5.29 -0.74
C ALA A 416 -16.47 5.49 -0.07
N ILE A 417 -15.63 4.46 0.01
CA ILE A 417 -14.37 4.51 0.74
C ILE A 417 -13.34 5.49 0.13
N PRO A 418 -13.02 5.45 -1.17
CA PRO A 418 -12.20 6.48 -1.78
C PRO A 418 -12.75 7.90 -1.60
N LEU A 419 -14.08 8.05 -1.66
CA LEU A 419 -14.73 9.33 -1.40
C LEU A 419 -14.48 9.80 0.04
N PHE A 420 -14.67 8.93 1.04
CA PHE A 420 -14.41 9.24 2.45
C PHE A 420 -12.95 9.62 2.69
N GLN A 421 -12.01 8.88 2.10
CA GLN A 421 -10.58 9.20 2.20
C GLN A 421 -10.24 10.58 1.61
N GLN A 422 -10.87 10.92 0.49
CA GLN A 422 -10.71 12.24 -0.12
C GLN A 422 -11.32 13.33 0.78
N GLN A 423 -12.53 13.14 1.28
CA GLN A 423 -13.21 14.09 2.17
C GLN A 423 -12.42 14.29 3.48
N ILE A 424 -11.83 13.24 4.05
CA ILE A 424 -10.93 13.35 5.21
C ILE A 424 -9.70 14.21 4.87
N LYS A 425 -9.07 14.00 3.72
CA LYS A 425 -7.90 14.80 3.27
C LYS A 425 -8.25 16.27 3.05
N GLU A 426 -9.47 16.56 2.65
CA GLU A 426 -10.00 17.91 2.43
C GLU A 426 -10.49 18.59 3.71
N GLY A 427 -10.51 17.89 4.87
CA GLY A 427 -10.96 18.43 6.15
C GLY A 427 -12.45 18.21 6.43
N GLY A 428 -13.12 17.35 5.66
CA GLY A 428 -14.52 17.00 5.85
C GLY A 428 -15.53 17.98 5.21
N PRO A 429 -16.83 17.82 5.48
CA PRO A 429 -17.43 16.68 6.20
C PRO A 429 -17.43 15.39 5.38
N ILE A 430 -17.49 14.23 6.05
CA ILE A 430 -17.80 12.97 5.37
C ILE A 430 -19.30 12.88 5.13
N THR A 431 -19.67 12.51 3.90
CA THR A 431 -21.09 12.40 3.51
C THR A 431 -21.54 10.94 3.50
N VAL A 432 -22.53 10.60 4.33
CA VAL A 432 -23.16 9.28 4.40
C VAL A 432 -24.64 9.44 4.03
N THR A 433 -25.20 8.52 3.26
CA THR A 433 -26.60 8.68 2.79
C THR A 433 -27.62 8.48 3.90
N HIS A 434 -27.37 7.58 4.85
CA HIS A 434 -28.26 7.37 6.01
C HIS A 434 -27.51 6.66 7.14
N PRO A 435 -27.75 6.96 8.44
CA PRO A 435 -27.02 6.34 9.56
C PRO A 435 -27.15 4.81 9.61
N GLU A 436 -28.30 4.29 9.20
CA GLU A 436 -28.61 2.85 9.22
C GLU A 436 -28.30 2.12 7.90
N VAL A 437 -27.65 2.75 6.94
CA VAL A 437 -27.23 2.07 5.69
C VAL A 437 -26.24 0.97 5.98
N ILE A 438 -26.59 -0.23 5.55
CA ILE A 438 -25.76 -1.42 5.67
C ILE A 438 -25.37 -1.93 4.29
N ARG A 439 -24.09 -2.32 4.13
CA ARG A 439 -23.56 -2.90 2.89
C ARG A 439 -22.68 -4.10 3.21
N TYR A 440 -22.66 -5.04 2.27
CA TYR A 440 -21.68 -6.12 2.26
C TYR A 440 -20.45 -5.64 1.50
N PHE A 441 -19.27 -5.97 2.03
CA PHE A 441 -18.01 -5.59 1.40
C PHE A 441 -17.08 -6.79 1.21
N MET A 442 -16.32 -6.76 0.10
CA MET A 442 -15.31 -7.76 -0.23
C MET A 442 -14.11 -7.04 -0.86
N SER A 443 -12.91 -7.60 -0.78
CA SER A 443 -11.78 -7.06 -1.52
C SER A 443 -11.92 -7.35 -3.02
N ILE A 444 -11.35 -6.47 -3.88
CA ILE A 444 -11.38 -6.69 -5.34
C ILE A 444 -10.66 -7.99 -5.73
N PRO A 445 -9.45 -8.32 -5.17
CA PRO A 445 -8.78 -9.59 -5.45
C PRO A 445 -9.62 -10.81 -5.09
N GLU A 446 -10.23 -10.82 -3.90
CA GLU A 446 -11.10 -11.93 -3.46
C GLU A 446 -12.32 -12.10 -4.38
N ALA A 447 -12.98 -11.00 -4.74
CA ALA A 447 -14.12 -11.04 -5.65
C ALA A 447 -13.73 -11.63 -7.02
N ALA A 448 -12.58 -11.23 -7.56
CA ALA A 448 -12.08 -11.74 -8.84
C ALA A 448 -11.74 -13.24 -8.77
N GLU A 449 -11.07 -13.70 -7.70
CA GLU A 449 -10.76 -15.12 -7.50
C GLU A 449 -12.03 -15.96 -7.39
N LEU A 450 -13.00 -15.53 -6.59
CA LEU A 450 -14.27 -16.26 -6.43
C LEU A 450 -15.11 -16.26 -7.70
N VAL A 451 -15.09 -15.20 -8.51
CA VAL A 451 -15.72 -15.16 -9.84
C VAL A 451 -15.10 -16.21 -10.78
N ILE A 452 -13.78 -16.32 -10.78
CA ILE A 452 -13.08 -17.32 -11.60
C ILE A 452 -13.45 -18.75 -11.16
N GLN A 453 -13.45 -19.00 -9.85
CA GLN A 453 -13.82 -20.30 -9.28
C GLN A 453 -15.29 -20.66 -9.57
N ALA A 454 -16.22 -19.72 -9.39
CA ALA A 454 -17.64 -19.90 -9.73
C ALA A 454 -17.80 -20.25 -11.22
N GLY A 455 -17.06 -19.57 -12.10
CA GLY A 455 -17.01 -19.89 -13.53
C GLY A 455 -16.53 -21.32 -13.82
N ALA A 456 -15.65 -21.88 -13.00
CA ALA A 456 -15.16 -23.24 -13.11
C ALA A 456 -16.14 -24.28 -12.53
N MET A 457 -16.91 -23.92 -11.50
CA MET A 457 -17.88 -24.81 -10.85
C MET A 457 -19.17 -24.98 -11.64
N GLY A 458 -19.59 -23.94 -12.38
CA GLY A 458 -20.89 -23.89 -13.04
C GLY A 458 -21.05 -24.94 -14.14
N SER A 459 -22.29 -25.39 -14.29
CA SER A 459 -22.74 -26.35 -15.31
C SER A 459 -23.47 -25.69 -16.49
N GLY A 460 -23.97 -24.45 -16.27
CA GLY A 460 -24.71 -23.63 -17.24
C GLY A 460 -26.11 -23.27 -16.72
N GLY A 461 -26.46 -21.97 -16.81
CA GLY A 461 -27.69 -21.41 -16.24
C GLY A 461 -27.62 -21.09 -14.75
N ASP A 462 -26.49 -21.37 -14.10
CA ASP A 462 -26.30 -21.19 -12.66
C ASP A 462 -26.12 -19.72 -12.29
N VAL A 463 -26.72 -19.32 -11.16
CA VAL A 463 -26.50 -18.02 -10.49
C VAL A 463 -25.78 -18.26 -9.19
N PHE A 464 -24.49 -18.01 -9.16
CA PHE A 464 -23.69 -18.07 -7.94
C PHE A 464 -23.83 -16.77 -7.15
N VAL A 465 -23.88 -16.89 -5.84
CA VAL A 465 -23.81 -15.77 -4.90
C VAL A 465 -22.57 -15.96 -4.06
N LEU A 466 -21.68 -14.97 -4.09
CA LEU A 466 -20.47 -15.03 -3.29
C LEU A 466 -20.82 -14.83 -1.82
N ASP A 467 -20.17 -15.61 -0.96
CA ASP A 467 -20.26 -15.39 0.47
C ASP A 467 -19.65 -14.02 0.83
N MET A 468 -20.48 -13.07 1.20
CA MET A 468 -20.07 -11.69 1.51
C MET A 468 -19.70 -11.48 2.97
N GLY A 469 -19.81 -12.51 3.82
CA GLY A 469 -19.59 -12.41 5.27
C GLY A 469 -20.60 -11.49 5.94
N GLU A 470 -20.18 -10.87 7.06
CA GLU A 470 -21.05 -10.01 7.85
C GLU A 470 -21.26 -8.64 7.20
N PRO A 471 -22.48 -8.10 7.27
CA PRO A 471 -22.78 -6.76 6.76
C PRO A 471 -22.19 -5.67 7.65
N VAL A 472 -21.79 -4.55 7.06
CA VAL A 472 -21.14 -3.44 7.75
C VAL A 472 -21.99 -2.17 7.64
N LYS A 473 -22.24 -1.48 8.75
CA LYS A 473 -22.82 -0.13 8.75
C LYS A 473 -21.82 0.85 8.13
N VAL A 474 -22.24 1.57 7.10
CA VAL A 474 -21.37 2.53 6.38
C VAL A 474 -20.95 3.67 7.30
N TYR A 475 -21.81 4.08 8.25
CA TYR A 475 -21.49 5.06 9.28
C TYR A 475 -20.32 4.62 10.18
N GLU A 476 -20.33 3.38 10.67
CA GLU A 476 -19.24 2.85 11.50
C GLU A 476 -17.93 2.73 10.70
N LEU A 477 -18.01 2.41 9.42
CA LEU A 477 -16.84 2.41 8.55
C LEU A 477 -16.24 3.81 8.39
N ALA A 478 -17.08 4.85 8.25
CA ALA A 478 -16.64 6.25 8.19
C ALA A 478 -15.94 6.67 9.49
N LYS A 479 -16.49 6.33 10.66
CA LYS A 479 -15.86 6.59 11.97
C LYS A 479 -14.46 5.97 12.08
N ARG A 480 -14.34 4.69 11.68
CA ARG A 480 -13.05 3.98 11.71
C ARG A 480 -12.01 4.65 10.81
N LEU A 481 -12.42 5.11 9.63
CA LEU A 481 -11.53 5.81 8.71
C LEU A 481 -11.05 7.15 9.30
N ILE A 482 -11.91 7.92 9.96
CA ILE A 482 -11.54 9.16 10.65
C ILE A 482 -10.47 8.84 11.71
N SER A 483 -10.75 7.90 12.61
CA SER A 483 -9.85 7.55 13.71
C SER A 483 -8.47 7.07 13.21
N LEU A 484 -8.43 6.16 12.24
CA LEU A 484 -7.18 5.62 11.68
C LEU A 484 -6.41 6.62 10.81
N SER A 485 -7.05 7.72 10.43
CA SER A 485 -6.39 8.88 9.82
C SER A 485 -5.76 9.82 10.85
N GLY A 486 -5.92 9.52 12.14
CA GLY A 486 -5.40 10.32 13.25
C GLY A 486 -6.25 11.54 13.57
N MET A 487 -7.52 11.52 13.19
CA MET A 487 -8.48 12.60 13.42
C MET A 487 -9.58 12.16 14.38
N GLU A 488 -10.21 13.11 15.03
CA GLU A 488 -11.31 12.89 15.95
C GLU A 488 -12.66 13.21 15.28
N LEU A 489 -13.65 12.35 15.53
CA LEU A 489 -15.01 12.62 15.08
C LEU A 489 -15.55 13.85 15.80
N LYS A 490 -16.10 14.78 15.02
CA LYS A 490 -16.84 15.93 15.53
C LYS A 490 -18.32 15.58 15.58
N ASP A 491 -18.85 15.46 16.80
CA ASP A 491 -20.26 15.17 17.09
C ASP A 491 -20.71 15.91 18.36
N GLU A 492 -21.89 15.56 18.88
CA GLU A 492 -22.44 16.17 20.11
C GLU A 492 -21.59 15.87 21.33
N ASP A 493 -20.95 14.68 21.40
CA ASP A 493 -20.09 14.27 22.51
C ASP A 493 -18.69 14.90 22.39
N ASN A 494 -18.24 15.22 21.18
CA ASN A 494 -16.94 15.88 20.90
C ASN A 494 -17.12 17.06 19.93
N PRO A 495 -17.63 18.22 20.36
CA PRO A 495 -17.86 19.38 19.50
C PRO A 495 -16.59 20.00 18.89
N ASN A 496 -15.42 19.71 19.48
CA ASN A 496 -14.10 20.16 19.03
C ASN A 496 -13.37 19.15 18.14
N GLY A 497 -14.03 18.07 17.74
CA GLY A 497 -13.46 17.09 16.83
C GLY A 497 -13.10 17.68 15.46
N ASP A 498 -12.30 16.95 14.70
CA ASP A 498 -11.73 17.42 13.44
C ASP A 498 -12.69 17.27 12.26
N ILE A 499 -13.40 16.13 12.19
CA ILE A 499 -14.21 15.74 11.01
C ILE A 499 -15.64 15.41 11.42
N GLU A 500 -16.59 16.08 10.79
CA GLU A 500 -18.03 15.84 10.95
C GLU A 500 -18.52 14.79 9.93
N ILE A 501 -19.53 13.99 10.32
CA ILE A 501 -20.26 13.11 9.40
C ILE A 501 -21.65 13.71 9.16
N THR A 502 -21.96 14.05 7.91
CA THR A 502 -23.27 14.60 7.52
C THR A 502 -24.10 13.56 6.77
N PHE A 503 -25.43 13.60 6.97
CA PHE A 503 -26.35 12.69 6.32
C PHE A 503 -27.07 13.40 5.17
N THR A 504 -26.91 12.85 3.94
CA THR A 504 -27.44 13.47 2.72
C THR A 504 -28.85 12.98 2.34
N GLY A 505 -29.36 11.97 3.04
CA GLY A 505 -30.57 11.24 2.64
C GLY A 505 -30.29 10.13 1.62
N LEU A 506 -31.16 9.13 1.59
CA LEU A 506 -31.09 8.05 0.59
C LEU A 506 -31.31 8.62 -0.81
N ARG A 507 -30.53 8.16 -1.77
CA ARG A 507 -30.67 8.50 -3.17
C ARG A 507 -31.86 7.74 -3.78
N PRO A 508 -32.47 8.23 -4.88
CA PRO A 508 -33.49 7.49 -5.60
C PRO A 508 -33.03 6.07 -5.93
N GLY A 509 -33.85 5.09 -5.59
CA GLY A 509 -33.54 3.68 -5.80
C GLY A 509 -32.50 3.05 -4.87
N GLU A 510 -31.95 3.80 -3.91
CA GLU A 510 -31.02 3.26 -2.90
C GLU A 510 -31.78 2.54 -1.78
N LYS A 511 -31.33 1.31 -1.42
CA LYS A 511 -31.88 0.53 -0.31
C LYS A 511 -31.11 0.81 0.98
N LEU A 512 -31.79 0.71 2.14
CA LEU A 512 -31.09 0.68 3.44
C LEU A 512 -30.18 -0.54 3.56
N TYR A 513 -30.64 -1.70 3.13
CA TYR A 513 -29.87 -2.95 3.09
C TYR A 513 -30.07 -3.64 1.75
N GLU A 514 -28.99 -4.25 1.24
CA GLU A 514 -29.01 -5.04 0.02
C GLU A 514 -29.26 -6.52 0.36
N GLU A 515 -29.99 -7.20 -0.52
CA GLU A 515 -30.30 -8.61 -0.40
C GLU A 515 -29.39 -9.42 -1.32
N LEU A 516 -28.81 -10.52 -0.83
CA LEU A 516 -27.94 -11.40 -1.63
C LEU A 516 -28.73 -12.48 -2.36
N LEU A 517 -29.79 -12.98 -1.71
CA LEU A 517 -30.70 -14.04 -2.21
C LEU A 517 -32.13 -13.56 -2.14
N ILE A 518 -33.00 -14.21 -2.95
CA ILE A 518 -34.47 -14.02 -2.91
C ILE A 518 -35.05 -15.07 -1.98
#